data_e4655b399c971b41456f5b2d7b4e5ae4
#
_entry.id   e4655b399c971b41456f5b2d7b4e5ae4
#
_cell.length_a   1.000
_cell.length_b   1.000
_cell.length_c   1.000
_cell.angle_alpha   90.00
_cell.angle_beta   90.00
_cell.angle_gamma   90.00
#
_symmetry.space_group_name_H-M   'P 1'
#
loop_
_entity.id
_entity.type
_entity.pdbx_description
1 polymer ?
#
loop_
_entity_poly.entity_id
_entity_poly.type
_entity_poly.pdbx_seq_one_letter_code
_entity_poly.pdbx_strand_id
1 'polypeptide(L)'
;MKKKELCYIVIVAVLGISLLLSFAVEVFHLDLGGFSWVAGWVSSPIALAIGFAFALLLGKAFPDFNKTMSKKMLQYSVIGLGFGMNVDKALASGAEGMVFTIASVFGTLALGWLFGRKLLGVDTQTSYLISSGTAICGGSAIAAVGPIIRAKAESMSVALGVVFVLNGIALFLFPTIGDALGMTMKQFGMWAAIAIHDTSSVVGAGAAYDQMHPELVAQQGVSALEVATTIKLTRALWIVVLALVTPFFFRKQLAAADGTTKPWYSCVPRFIIWFIVAILFNTYVLSNAALIGDAAAEIGTQSSGAVNKLAKNLITLSLFFIGASLTRETLRCVGLKPLVQGVMLWISISLISLAYIFWI
;
A
#
# COMPACT_ATOMS: atom_id res chain seq x y z
N MET A 1 -20.31 15.84 24.99
CA MET A 1 -19.15 15.43 24.20
C MET A 1 -17.89 15.94 24.88
N LYS A 2 -16.89 15.08 25.12
CA LYS A 2 -15.62 15.50 25.75
C LYS A 2 -14.81 16.33 24.74
N LYS A 3 -13.99 17.30 25.19
CA LYS A 3 -13.16 18.15 24.29
C LYS A 3 -12.36 17.34 23.26
N LYS A 4 -11.84 16.16 23.65
CA LYS A 4 -11.11 15.27 22.75
C LYS A 4 -11.96 14.67 21.64
N GLU A 5 -13.24 14.38 21.90
CA GLU A 5 -14.17 13.83 20.90
C GLU A 5 -14.53 14.89 19.86
N LEU A 6 -14.72 16.14 20.29
CA LEU A 6 -14.94 17.26 19.39
C LEU A 6 -13.72 17.50 18.48
N CYS A 7 -12.51 17.53 19.06
CA CYS A 7 -11.28 17.68 18.30
C CYS A 7 -11.12 16.55 17.26
N TYR A 8 -11.42 15.32 17.64
CA TYR A 8 -11.41 14.17 16.74
C TYR A 8 -12.35 14.35 15.54
N ILE A 9 -13.61 14.74 15.81
CA ILE A 9 -14.62 14.95 14.76
C ILE A 9 -14.18 16.06 13.80
N VAL A 10 -13.63 17.16 14.34
CA VAL A 10 -13.13 18.27 13.51
C VAL A 10 -11.99 17.79 12.60
N ILE A 11 -11.04 17.02 13.13
CA ILE A 11 -9.94 16.49 12.32
C ILE A 11 -10.47 15.57 11.21
N VAL A 12 -11.38 14.64 11.53
CA VAL A 12 -11.98 13.74 10.53
C VAL A 12 -12.74 14.53 9.47
N ALA A 13 -13.49 15.57 9.86
CA ALA A 13 -14.21 16.43 8.93
C ALA A 13 -13.25 17.19 8.00
N VAL A 14 -12.17 17.77 8.53
CA VAL A 14 -11.17 18.50 7.75
C VAL A 14 -10.47 17.57 6.76
N LEU A 15 -10.02 16.40 7.21
CA LEU A 15 -9.41 15.40 6.33
C LEU A 15 -10.40 14.93 5.25
N GLY A 16 -11.64 14.62 5.63
CA GLY A 16 -12.68 14.19 4.71
C GLY A 16 -13.01 15.25 3.65
N ILE A 17 -13.17 16.50 4.05
CA ILE A 17 -13.43 17.62 3.13
C ILE A 17 -12.23 17.81 2.19
N SER A 18 -11.00 17.82 2.70
CA SER A 18 -9.80 17.95 1.86
C SER A 18 -9.69 16.82 0.83
N LEU A 19 -9.94 15.58 1.22
CA LEU A 19 -9.92 14.43 0.31
C LEU A 19 -11.07 14.46 -0.72
N LEU A 20 -12.25 14.94 -0.33
CA LEU A 20 -13.36 15.14 -1.26
C LEU A 20 -13.06 16.26 -2.26
N LEU A 21 -12.45 17.36 -1.81
CA LEU A 21 -11.98 18.43 -2.70
C LEU A 21 -10.89 17.92 -3.65
N SER A 22 -9.92 17.13 -3.16
CA SER A 22 -8.91 16.49 -4.00
C SER A 22 -9.53 15.60 -5.07
N PHE A 23 -10.55 14.83 -4.70
CA PHE A 23 -11.31 14.02 -5.65
C PHE A 23 -12.03 14.90 -6.68
N ALA A 24 -12.71 15.94 -6.25
CA ALA A 24 -13.47 16.82 -7.13
C ALA A 24 -12.58 17.59 -8.12
N VAL A 25 -11.44 18.09 -7.64
CA VAL A 25 -10.44 18.78 -8.51
C VAL A 25 -9.92 17.83 -9.59
N GLU A 26 -9.56 16.60 -9.23
CA GLU A 26 -8.94 15.66 -10.16
C GLU A 26 -9.94 15.02 -11.13
N VAL A 27 -11.16 14.72 -10.66
CA VAL A 27 -12.15 14.02 -11.49
C VAL A 27 -13.03 14.97 -12.29
N PHE A 28 -13.40 16.12 -11.70
CA PHE A 28 -14.28 17.10 -12.36
C PHE A 28 -13.53 18.34 -12.87
N HIS A 29 -12.19 18.34 -12.80
CA HIS A 29 -11.33 19.45 -13.22
C HIS A 29 -11.75 20.79 -12.61
N LEU A 30 -12.20 20.76 -11.34
CA LEU A 30 -12.61 21.96 -10.62
C LEU A 30 -11.40 22.84 -10.32
N ASP A 31 -11.45 24.09 -10.78
CA ASP A 31 -10.45 25.08 -10.42
C ASP A 31 -10.81 25.71 -9.08
N LEU A 32 -10.00 25.49 -8.06
CA LEU A 32 -10.13 26.09 -6.73
C LEU A 32 -9.36 27.40 -6.60
N GLY A 33 -8.72 27.89 -7.67
CA GLY A 33 -7.92 29.09 -7.64
C GLY A 33 -6.87 29.07 -6.52
N GLY A 34 -6.84 30.13 -5.70
CA GLY A 34 -5.91 30.24 -4.55
C GLY A 34 -6.10 29.20 -3.43
N PHE A 35 -7.15 28.39 -3.47
CA PHE A 35 -7.42 27.34 -2.47
C PHE A 35 -7.01 25.95 -2.90
N SER A 36 -6.30 25.79 -4.02
CA SER A 36 -5.82 24.51 -4.55
C SER A 36 -4.97 23.72 -3.55
N TRP A 37 -4.24 24.39 -2.67
CA TRP A 37 -3.45 23.77 -1.61
C TRP A 37 -4.31 22.94 -0.63
N VAL A 38 -5.59 23.30 -0.42
CA VAL A 38 -6.52 22.56 0.48
C VAL A 38 -6.78 21.15 -0.06
N ALA A 39 -6.76 20.95 -1.37
CA ALA A 39 -7.00 19.66 -2.00
C ALA A 39 -5.78 18.74 -2.00
N GLY A 40 -4.55 19.28 -1.88
CA GLY A 40 -3.31 18.51 -2.11
C GLY A 40 -2.49 18.15 -0.86
N TRP A 41 -2.74 18.77 0.29
CA TRP A 41 -1.87 18.61 1.47
C TRP A 41 -2.04 17.27 2.21
N VAL A 42 -3.19 16.60 2.07
CA VAL A 42 -3.48 15.35 2.78
C VAL A 42 -2.95 14.17 2.00
N SER A 43 -1.79 13.68 2.40
CA SER A 43 -1.25 12.40 1.92
C SER A 43 -1.45 11.27 2.94
N SER A 44 -1.28 10.03 2.49
CA SER A 44 -1.39 8.84 3.36
C SER A 44 -0.48 8.89 4.59
N PRO A 45 0.82 9.25 4.48
CA PRO A 45 1.69 9.42 5.64
C PRO A 45 1.23 10.54 6.58
N ILE A 46 0.76 11.67 6.03
CA ILE A 46 0.27 12.80 6.84
C ILE A 46 -0.98 12.41 7.62
N ALA A 47 -1.94 11.75 6.99
CA ALA A 47 -3.16 11.29 7.66
C ALA A 47 -2.84 10.31 8.81
N LEU A 48 -1.93 9.36 8.57
CA LEU A 48 -1.44 8.45 9.59
C LEU A 48 -0.76 9.22 10.75
N ALA A 49 0.13 10.16 10.42
CA ALA A 49 0.86 10.95 11.40
C ALA A 49 -0.07 11.81 12.27
N ILE A 50 -1.09 12.44 11.66
CA ILE A 50 -2.10 13.21 12.40
C ILE A 50 -2.88 12.30 13.35
N GLY A 51 -3.35 11.14 12.87
CA GLY A 51 -4.04 10.16 13.69
C GLY A 51 -3.18 9.66 14.86
N PHE A 52 -1.92 9.37 14.58
CA PHE A 52 -0.95 8.93 15.57
C PHE A 52 -0.64 10.02 16.61
N ALA A 53 -0.40 11.27 16.17
CA ALA A 53 -0.21 12.40 17.07
C ALA A 53 -1.43 12.63 17.96
N PHE A 54 -2.64 12.54 17.38
CA PHE A 54 -3.89 12.59 18.15
C PHE A 54 -3.91 11.52 19.25
N ALA A 55 -3.63 10.27 18.91
CA ALA A 55 -3.64 9.15 19.86
C ALA A 55 -2.58 9.30 20.97
N LEU A 56 -1.41 9.84 20.64
CA LEU A 56 -0.34 10.10 21.62
C LEU A 56 -0.66 11.25 22.58
N LEU A 57 -1.27 12.34 22.08
CA LEU A 57 -1.51 13.55 22.84
C LEU A 57 -2.83 13.51 23.62
N LEU A 58 -3.90 13.04 22.98
CA LEU A 58 -5.26 13.09 23.49
C LEU A 58 -5.83 11.72 23.88
N GLY A 59 -5.12 10.64 23.53
CA GLY A 59 -5.53 9.27 23.82
C GLY A 59 -6.64 8.75 22.89
N LYS A 60 -7.21 7.60 23.22
CA LYS A 60 -8.26 6.94 22.40
C LYS A 60 -9.54 7.78 22.34
N ALA A 61 -10.03 8.02 21.11
CA ALA A 61 -11.38 8.48 20.83
C ALA A 61 -12.05 7.46 19.91
N PHE A 62 -13.28 7.08 20.20
CA PHE A 62 -14.12 6.18 19.40
C PHE A 62 -13.42 4.89 18.93
N PRO A 63 -12.86 4.04 19.83
CA PRO A 63 -12.02 2.91 19.45
C PRO A 63 -12.74 1.87 18.55
N ASP A 64 -14.00 1.56 18.85
CA ASP A 64 -14.79 0.59 18.06
C ASP A 64 -15.15 1.14 16.67
N PHE A 65 -15.44 2.44 16.59
CA PHE A 65 -15.65 3.12 15.31
C PHE A 65 -14.38 3.10 14.45
N ASN A 66 -13.23 3.46 15.03
CA ASN A 66 -11.95 3.44 14.32
C ASN A 66 -11.63 2.05 13.78
N LYS A 67 -11.80 1.02 14.61
CA LYS A 67 -11.57 -0.38 14.24
C LYS A 67 -12.48 -0.82 13.09
N THR A 68 -13.75 -0.45 13.15
CA THR A 68 -14.74 -0.83 12.13
C THR A 68 -14.52 -0.07 10.83
N MET A 69 -14.32 1.25 10.90
CA MET A 69 -14.15 2.11 9.74
C MET A 69 -12.85 1.84 9.00
N SER A 70 -11.72 1.73 9.72
CA SER A 70 -10.45 1.38 9.09
C SER A 70 -10.54 0.08 8.30
N LYS A 71 -11.12 -0.98 8.91
CA LYS A 71 -11.29 -2.27 8.24
C LYS A 71 -12.16 -2.19 6.99
N LYS A 72 -13.35 -1.57 7.08
CA LYS A 72 -14.28 -1.46 5.94
C LYS A 72 -13.70 -0.59 4.84
N MET A 73 -13.15 0.58 5.17
CA MET A 73 -12.55 1.47 4.19
C MET A 73 -11.38 0.82 3.46
N LEU A 74 -10.50 0.11 4.17
CA LEU A 74 -9.41 -0.64 3.54
C LEU A 74 -9.94 -1.72 2.58
N GLN A 75 -10.98 -2.45 2.95
CA GLN A 75 -11.57 -3.47 2.07
C GLN A 75 -12.16 -2.86 0.79
N TYR A 76 -12.93 -1.79 0.90
CA TYR A 76 -13.50 -1.08 -0.26
C TYR A 76 -12.42 -0.42 -1.12
N SER A 77 -11.39 0.13 -0.48
CA SER A 77 -10.26 0.71 -1.20
C SER A 77 -9.50 -0.33 -2.02
N VAL A 78 -9.27 -1.53 -1.47
CA VAL A 78 -8.61 -2.63 -2.21
C VAL A 78 -9.42 -2.99 -3.45
N ILE A 79 -10.76 -3.09 -3.34
CA ILE A 79 -11.63 -3.32 -4.50
C ILE A 79 -11.47 -2.19 -5.52
N GLY A 80 -11.53 -0.94 -5.08
CA GLY A 80 -11.39 0.23 -5.94
C GLY A 80 -10.02 0.34 -6.63
N LEU A 81 -8.94 -0.11 -5.97
CA LEU A 81 -7.61 -0.17 -6.60
C LEU A 81 -7.58 -1.11 -7.81
N GLY A 82 -8.43 -2.14 -7.84
CA GLY A 82 -8.56 -3.03 -8.99
C GLY A 82 -8.89 -2.30 -10.30
N PHE A 83 -9.62 -1.18 -10.22
CA PHE A 83 -9.93 -0.34 -11.38
C PHE A 83 -8.72 0.47 -11.89
N GLY A 84 -7.65 0.59 -11.12
CA GLY A 84 -6.40 1.21 -11.57
C GLY A 84 -5.40 0.23 -12.19
N MET A 85 -5.78 -1.03 -12.37
CA MET A 85 -4.89 -2.10 -12.79
C MET A 85 -5.35 -2.70 -14.12
N ASN A 86 -4.39 -3.04 -14.98
CA ASN A 86 -4.65 -3.73 -16.25
C ASN A 86 -3.79 -5.01 -16.30
N VAL A 87 -4.47 -6.16 -16.40
CA VAL A 87 -3.82 -7.48 -16.39
C VAL A 87 -2.93 -7.66 -17.62
N ASP A 88 -3.40 -7.26 -18.80
CA ASP A 88 -2.68 -7.48 -20.05
C ASP A 88 -1.41 -6.63 -20.11
N LYS A 89 -1.49 -5.35 -19.70
CA LYS A 89 -0.31 -4.48 -19.59
C LYS A 89 0.67 -4.99 -18.53
N ALA A 90 0.16 -5.49 -17.40
CA ALA A 90 0.98 -6.06 -16.35
C ALA A 90 1.71 -7.34 -16.82
N LEU A 91 1.03 -8.21 -17.58
CA LEU A 91 1.64 -9.41 -18.17
C LEU A 91 2.63 -9.09 -19.29
N ALA A 92 2.29 -8.13 -20.16
CA ALA A 92 3.18 -7.72 -21.26
C ALA A 92 4.47 -7.06 -20.77
N SER A 93 4.40 -6.24 -19.71
CA SER A 93 5.57 -5.59 -19.10
C SER A 93 6.40 -6.55 -18.25
N GLY A 94 5.91 -7.74 -17.97
CA GLY A 94 6.30 -8.54 -16.81
C GLY A 94 7.11 -9.79 -17.07
N ALA A 95 7.33 -10.21 -18.32
CA ALA A 95 8.03 -11.50 -18.53
C ALA A 95 9.46 -11.48 -17.95
N GLU A 96 10.24 -10.43 -18.17
CA GLU A 96 11.60 -10.29 -17.63
C GLU A 96 11.61 -9.98 -16.12
N GLY A 97 10.70 -9.12 -15.65
CA GLY A 97 10.59 -8.78 -14.22
C GLY A 97 9.81 -9.79 -13.39
N MET A 98 9.08 -10.73 -14.00
CA MET A 98 8.18 -11.63 -13.29
C MET A 98 8.96 -12.67 -12.46
N VAL A 99 10.01 -13.26 -13.00
CA VAL A 99 10.85 -14.23 -12.26
C VAL A 99 11.46 -13.56 -11.04
N PHE A 100 12.01 -12.36 -11.21
CA PHE A 100 12.56 -11.60 -10.09
C PHE A 100 11.47 -11.22 -9.08
N THR A 101 10.29 -10.82 -9.55
CA THR A 101 9.15 -10.50 -8.66
C THR A 101 8.74 -11.73 -7.85
N ILE A 102 8.60 -12.90 -8.48
CA ILE A 102 8.30 -14.16 -7.78
C ILE A 102 9.37 -14.46 -6.74
N ALA A 103 10.63 -14.47 -7.12
CA ALA A 103 11.74 -14.73 -6.22
C ALA A 103 11.79 -13.73 -5.06
N SER A 104 11.58 -12.44 -5.33
CA SER A 104 11.58 -11.41 -4.30
C SER A 104 10.39 -11.51 -3.33
N VAL A 105 9.20 -11.85 -3.82
CA VAL A 105 8.01 -12.02 -2.96
C VAL A 105 8.19 -13.21 -2.03
N PHE A 106 8.49 -14.38 -2.57
CA PHE A 106 8.68 -15.59 -1.75
C PHE A 106 9.93 -15.51 -0.88
N GLY A 107 11.02 -14.94 -1.40
CA GLY A 107 12.24 -14.68 -0.64
C GLY A 107 12.00 -13.75 0.54
N THR A 108 11.26 -12.67 0.35
CA THR A 108 10.90 -11.75 1.44
C THR A 108 10.02 -12.42 2.50
N LEU A 109 9.07 -13.26 2.10
CA LEU A 109 8.25 -14.02 3.03
C LEU A 109 9.08 -15.03 3.83
N ALA A 110 10.01 -15.73 3.18
CA ALA A 110 10.93 -16.67 3.81
C ALA A 110 11.88 -15.97 4.80
N LEU A 111 12.50 -14.86 4.38
CA LEU A 111 13.33 -14.02 5.23
C LEU A 111 12.53 -13.43 6.40
N GLY A 112 11.30 -13.03 6.15
CA GLY A 112 10.41 -12.52 7.19
C GLY A 112 10.06 -13.55 8.25
N TRP A 113 9.83 -14.79 7.84
CA TRP A 113 9.66 -15.91 8.77
C TRP A 113 10.96 -16.18 9.55
N LEU A 114 12.11 -16.17 8.86
CA LEU A 114 13.41 -16.39 9.50
C LEU A 114 13.72 -15.30 10.53
N PHE A 115 13.67 -14.03 10.13
CA PHE A 115 13.99 -12.90 11.01
C PHE A 115 12.94 -12.72 12.09
N GLY A 116 11.67 -12.68 11.72
CA GLY A 116 10.59 -12.40 12.66
C GLY A 116 10.36 -13.54 13.64
N ARG A 117 10.19 -14.77 13.13
CA ARG A 117 9.80 -15.92 13.97
C ARG A 117 10.98 -16.59 14.64
N LYS A 118 12.03 -16.93 13.88
CA LYS A 118 13.15 -17.69 14.44
C LYS A 118 14.14 -16.81 15.22
N LEU A 119 14.49 -15.62 14.69
CA LEU A 119 15.53 -14.79 15.27
C LEU A 119 14.98 -13.86 16.37
N LEU A 120 13.90 -13.13 16.09
CA LEU A 120 13.39 -12.09 16.99
C LEU A 120 12.24 -12.54 17.88
N GLY A 121 11.60 -13.70 17.59
CA GLY A 121 10.45 -14.20 18.36
C GLY A 121 9.22 -13.29 18.29
N VAL A 122 9.02 -12.59 17.15
CA VAL A 122 7.81 -11.80 16.89
C VAL A 122 6.62 -12.73 16.73
N ASP A 123 5.44 -12.33 17.17
CA ASP A 123 4.23 -13.15 17.01
C ASP A 123 3.94 -13.44 15.52
N THR A 124 3.29 -14.58 15.27
CA THR A 124 3.12 -15.09 13.90
C THR A 124 2.32 -14.16 13.00
N GLN A 125 1.26 -13.55 13.54
CA GLN A 125 0.41 -12.65 12.75
C GLN A 125 1.16 -11.37 12.38
N THR A 126 1.79 -10.72 13.36
CA THR A 126 2.56 -9.49 13.15
C THR A 126 3.72 -9.73 12.18
N SER A 127 4.49 -10.81 12.39
CA SER A 127 5.61 -11.17 11.54
C SER A 127 5.18 -11.43 10.09
N TYR A 128 4.09 -12.16 9.89
CA TYR A 128 3.56 -12.45 8.55
C TYR A 128 3.01 -11.21 7.86
N LEU A 129 2.33 -10.33 8.60
CA LEU A 129 1.81 -9.06 8.06
C LEU A 129 2.93 -8.11 7.63
N ILE A 130 3.98 -7.96 8.45
CA ILE A 130 5.16 -7.16 8.08
C ILE A 130 5.81 -7.74 6.83
N SER A 131 6.01 -9.07 6.78
CA SER A 131 6.61 -9.76 5.65
C SER A 131 5.79 -9.60 4.37
N SER A 132 4.46 -9.73 4.46
CA SER A 132 3.53 -9.56 3.35
C SER A 132 3.52 -8.12 2.83
N GLY A 133 3.54 -7.14 3.75
CA GLY A 133 3.65 -5.72 3.41
C GLY A 133 4.94 -5.41 2.67
N THR A 134 6.07 -5.86 3.20
CA THR A 134 7.40 -5.69 2.58
C THR A 134 7.48 -6.39 1.23
N ALA A 135 6.90 -7.60 1.12
CA ALA A 135 6.97 -8.40 -0.09
C ALA A 135 6.24 -7.81 -1.29
N ILE A 136 5.15 -7.07 -1.11
CA ILE A 136 4.28 -6.66 -2.23
C ILE A 136 4.13 -5.14 -2.31
N CYS A 137 3.18 -4.57 -1.55
CA CYS A 137 2.80 -3.17 -1.68
C CYS A 137 2.40 -2.52 -0.33
N GLY A 138 3.07 -2.88 0.73
CA GLY A 138 2.92 -2.24 2.03
C GLY A 138 1.54 -2.43 2.65
N GLY A 139 0.88 -1.33 2.92
CA GLY A 139 -0.41 -1.31 3.61
C GLY A 139 -1.52 -2.07 2.92
N SER A 140 -1.55 -2.06 1.57
CA SER A 140 -2.57 -2.78 0.80
C SER A 140 -2.47 -4.30 0.98
N ALA A 141 -1.25 -4.85 0.98
CA ALA A 141 -1.02 -6.28 1.23
C ALA A 141 -1.39 -6.66 2.66
N ILE A 142 -1.02 -5.84 3.66
CA ILE A 142 -1.42 -6.03 5.06
C ILE A 142 -2.95 -6.01 5.20
N ALA A 143 -3.61 -5.04 4.54
CA ALA A 143 -5.06 -4.91 4.56
C ALA A 143 -5.79 -6.10 3.92
N ALA A 144 -5.23 -6.66 2.86
CA ALA A 144 -5.78 -7.84 2.19
C ALA A 144 -5.61 -9.10 3.03
N VAL A 145 -4.41 -9.31 3.59
CA VAL A 145 -4.04 -10.54 4.30
C VAL A 145 -4.56 -10.56 5.74
N GLY A 146 -4.59 -9.40 6.40
CA GLY A 146 -5.00 -9.30 7.80
C GLY A 146 -6.37 -9.91 8.13
N PRO A 147 -7.44 -9.59 7.36
CA PRO A 147 -8.75 -10.22 7.55
C PRO A 147 -8.74 -11.73 7.29
N ILE A 148 -7.90 -12.22 6.36
CA ILE A 148 -7.80 -13.65 6.03
C ILE A 148 -7.30 -14.44 7.21
N ILE A 149 -6.21 -13.97 7.84
CA ILE A 149 -5.63 -14.62 9.02
C ILE A 149 -6.34 -14.24 10.32
N ARG A 150 -7.43 -13.48 10.23
CA ARG A 150 -8.16 -12.94 11.40
C ARG A 150 -7.21 -12.22 12.36
N ALA A 151 -6.32 -11.40 11.79
CA ALA A 151 -5.31 -10.70 12.57
C ALA A 151 -5.93 -9.83 13.65
N LYS A 152 -5.28 -9.81 14.82
CA LYS A 152 -5.63 -8.89 15.90
C LYS A 152 -5.44 -7.44 15.43
N ALA A 153 -6.24 -6.53 15.94
CA ALA A 153 -6.12 -5.11 15.62
C ALA A 153 -4.73 -4.55 15.95
N GLU A 154 -4.15 -5.03 17.07
CA GLU A 154 -2.79 -4.68 17.48
C GLU A 154 -1.77 -5.12 16.43
N SER A 155 -1.81 -6.37 15.99
CA SER A 155 -0.87 -6.92 14.99
C SER A 155 -0.96 -6.18 13.66
N MET A 156 -2.18 -5.82 13.22
CA MET A 156 -2.38 -5.01 12.01
C MET A 156 -1.80 -3.60 12.18
N SER A 157 -2.10 -2.95 13.30
CA SER A 157 -1.62 -1.60 13.59
C SER A 157 -0.09 -1.53 13.64
N VAL A 158 0.52 -2.53 14.29
CA VAL A 158 1.98 -2.68 14.36
C VAL A 158 2.59 -2.82 12.98
N ALA A 159 2.09 -3.77 12.20
CA ALA A 159 2.63 -4.05 10.86
C ALA A 159 2.49 -2.83 9.94
N LEU A 160 1.34 -2.17 9.96
CA LEU A 160 1.12 -0.94 9.20
C LEU A 160 2.04 0.18 9.67
N GLY A 161 2.19 0.38 10.99
CA GLY A 161 3.08 1.38 11.56
C GLY A 161 4.53 1.19 11.12
N VAL A 162 5.05 -0.05 11.20
CA VAL A 162 6.41 -0.39 10.75
C VAL A 162 6.60 -0.04 9.28
N VAL A 163 5.70 -0.53 8.43
CA VAL A 163 5.81 -0.33 6.98
C VAL A 163 5.71 1.16 6.61
N PHE A 164 4.82 1.92 7.25
CA PHE A 164 4.67 3.35 6.94
C PHE A 164 5.83 4.20 7.43
N VAL A 165 6.40 3.90 8.59
CA VAL A 165 7.62 4.58 9.05
C VAL A 165 8.75 4.36 8.05
N LEU A 166 8.97 3.12 7.61
CA LEU A 166 10.01 2.80 6.64
C LEU A 166 9.75 3.46 5.28
N ASN A 167 8.50 3.53 4.82
CA ASN A 167 8.13 4.24 3.59
C ASN A 167 8.36 5.74 3.67
N GLY A 168 8.06 6.35 4.82
CA GLY A 168 8.35 7.77 5.04
C GLY A 168 9.85 8.08 4.96
N ILE A 169 10.68 7.22 5.54
CA ILE A 169 12.15 7.33 5.45
C ILE A 169 12.60 7.09 3.99
N ALA A 170 12.07 6.06 3.34
CA ALA A 170 12.43 5.69 1.99
C ALA A 170 12.20 6.81 0.98
N LEU A 171 11.10 7.57 1.13
CA LEU A 171 10.74 8.66 0.24
C LEU A 171 11.87 9.70 0.07
N PHE A 172 12.59 9.98 1.15
CA PHE A 172 13.70 10.94 1.14
C PHE A 172 15.05 10.28 0.93
N LEU A 173 15.24 9.08 1.45
CA LEU A 173 16.54 8.40 1.45
C LEU A 173 16.87 7.82 0.06
N PHE A 174 15.89 7.24 -0.63
CA PHE A 174 16.15 6.53 -1.89
C PHE A 174 16.60 7.44 -3.03
N PRO A 175 15.97 8.61 -3.30
CA PRO A 175 16.47 9.52 -4.33
C PRO A 175 17.92 9.94 -4.11
N THR A 176 18.28 10.27 -2.86
CA THR A 176 19.65 10.65 -2.49
C THR A 176 20.66 9.50 -2.70
N ILE A 177 20.29 8.27 -2.34
CA ILE A 177 21.15 7.10 -2.57
C ILE A 177 21.26 6.80 -4.07
N GLY A 178 20.15 6.88 -4.81
CA GLY A 178 20.13 6.67 -6.26
C GLY A 178 21.04 7.63 -7.01
N ASP A 179 21.03 8.91 -6.61
CA ASP A 179 21.92 9.94 -7.11
C ASP A 179 23.38 9.63 -6.79
N ALA A 180 23.70 9.34 -5.53
CA ALA A 180 25.05 8.99 -5.09
C ALA A 180 25.63 7.75 -5.79
N LEU A 181 24.76 6.84 -6.25
CA LEU A 181 25.15 5.63 -7.01
C LEU A 181 25.15 5.86 -8.52
N GLY A 182 24.82 7.06 -9.01
CA GLY A 182 24.76 7.38 -10.43
C GLY A 182 23.78 6.52 -11.24
N MET A 183 22.62 6.18 -10.65
CA MET A 183 21.64 5.32 -11.29
C MET A 183 21.00 5.96 -12.51
N THR A 184 20.76 5.16 -13.57
CA THR A 184 19.89 5.55 -14.67
C THR A 184 18.43 5.66 -14.22
N MET A 185 17.58 6.35 -14.99
CA MET A 185 16.14 6.47 -14.70
C MET A 185 15.47 5.09 -14.57
N LYS A 186 15.82 4.14 -15.46
CA LYS A 186 15.32 2.77 -15.43
C LYS A 186 15.78 2.04 -14.17
N GLN A 187 17.07 2.10 -13.84
CA GLN A 187 17.63 1.45 -12.65
C GLN A 187 17.01 1.96 -11.36
N PHE A 188 16.93 3.29 -11.21
CA PHE A 188 16.29 3.88 -10.02
C PHE A 188 14.81 3.52 -9.93
N GLY A 189 14.06 3.62 -11.03
CA GLY A 189 12.65 3.25 -11.08
C GLY A 189 12.40 1.81 -10.66
N MET A 190 13.20 0.87 -11.17
CA MET A 190 13.15 -0.54 -10.80
C MET A 190 13.46 -0.74 -9.31
N TRP A 191 14.54 -0.12 -8.83
CA TRP A 191 14.95 -0.23 -7.42
C TRP A 191 13.91 0.33 -6.47
N ALA A 192 13.41 1.52 -6.72
CA ALA A 192 12.37 2.17 -5.93
C ALA A 192 11.08 1.33 -5.89
N ALA A 193 10.65 0.77 -7.03
CA ALA A 193 9.47 -0.09 -7.10
C ALA A 193 9.57 -1.33 -6.23
N ILE A 194 10.78 -1.91 -6.11
CA ILE A 194 11.01 -3.15 -5.37
C ILE A 194 11.23 -2.88 -3.89
N ALA A 195 12.07 -1.92 -3.56
CA ALA A 195 12.56 -1.69 -2.22
C ALA A 195 11.64 -0.78 -1.37
N ILE A 196 10.93 0.17 -1.98
CA ILE A 196 9.93 0.98 -1.27
C ILE A 196 8.60 0.23 -1.23
N HIS A 197 8.00 0.08 -0.06
CA HIS A 197 6.86 -0.82 0.10
C HIS A 197 5.56 -0.25 -0.49
N ASP A 198 5.23 1.03 -0.25
CA ASP A 198 3.96 1.63 -0.65
C ASP A 198 4.02 2.32 -2.02
N THR A 199 2.92 2.25 -2.77
CA THR A 199 2.81 2.87 -4.10
C THR A 199 2.95 4.39 -4.05
N SER A 200 2.35 5.06 -3.04
CA SER A 200 2.44 6.53 -2.94
C SER A 200 3.88 6.99 -2.71
N SER A 201 4.62 6.26 -1.86
CA SER A 201 6.03 6.56 -1.59
C SER A 201 6.93 6.27 -2.78
N VAL A 202 6.61 5.24 -3.58
CA VAL A 202 7.29 4.95 -4.85
C VAL A 202 7.08 6.08 -5.86
N VAL A 203 5.83 6.52 -6.03
CA VAL A 203 5.50 7.67 -6.90
C VAL A 203 6.23 8.92 -6.45
N GLY A 204 6.23 9.20 -5.15
CA GLY A 204 6.94 10.36 -4.60
C GLY A 204 8.45 10.30 -4.80
N ALA A 205 9.07 9.14 -4.57
CA ALA A 205 10.51 8.95 -4.77
C ALA A 205 10.89 9.02 -6.26
N GLY A 206 10.10 8.42 -7.15
CA GLY A 206 10.30 8.50 -8.60
C GLY A 206 10.19 9.92 -9.11
N ALA A 207 9.15 10.66 -8.70
CA ALA A 207 8.99 12.06 -9.07
C ALA A 207 10.12 12.95 -8.53
N ALA A 208 10.61 12.68 -7.31
CA ALA A 208 11.73 13.41 -6.74
C ALA A 208 13.01 13.16 -7.55
N TYR A 209 13.27 11.92 -7.94
CA TYR A 209 14.44 11.55 -8.74
C TYR A 209 14.39 12.19 -10.15
N ASP A 210 13.22 12.17 -10.80
CA ASP A 210 13.01 12.85 -12.09
C ASP A 210 13.29 14.36 -11.98
N GLN A 211 12.88 15.00 -10.88
CA GLN A 211 13.15 16.43 -10.63
C GLN A 211 14.61 16.74 -10.36
N MET A 212 15.36 15.80 -9.77
CA MET A 212 16.81 15.95 -9.55
C MET A 212 17.60 15.82 -10.84
N HIS A 213 17.10 15.09 -11.84
CA HIS A 213 17.83 14.73 -13.06
C HIS A 213 17.00 14.96 -14.34
N PRO A 214 16.53 16.18 -14.61
CA PRO A 214 15.71 16.47 -15.80
C PRO A 214 16.45 16.19 -17.11
N GLU A 215 17.77 16.36 -17.12
CA GLU A 215 18.64 16.06 -18.25
C GLU A 215 18.68 14.56 -18.58
N LEU A 216 18.69 13.66 -17.56
CA LEU A 216 18.67 12.22 -17.78
C LEU A 216 17.31 11.77 -18.30
N VAL A 217 16.21 12.36 -17.84
CA VAL A 217 14.86 12.10 -18.37
C VAL A 217 14.82 12.44 -19.86
N ALA A 218 15.36 13.60 -20.25
CA ALA A 218 15.41 14.00 -21.65
C ALA A 218 16.31 13.11 -22.52
N GLN A 219 17.46 12.68 -22.00
CA GLN A 219 18.42 11.83 -22.72
C GLN A 219 17.91 10.39 -22.88
N GLN A 220 17.33 9.84 -21.83
CA GLN A 220 16.90 8.43 -21.82
C GLN A 220 15.48 8.22 -22.37
N GLY A 221 14.69 9.30 -22.50
CA GLY A 221 13.30 9.25 -22.95
C GLY A 221 12.37 8.46 -22.02
N VAL A 222 12.82 8.19 -20.78
CA VAL A 222 12.11 7.38 -19.78
C VAL A 222 12.19 8.10 -18.43
N SER A 223 11.07 8.13 -17.72
CA SER A 223 10.96 8.70 -16.38
C SER A 223 11.08 7.58 -15.32
N ALA A 224 11.84 7.85 -14.28
CA ALA A 224 11.94 6.92 -13.14
C ALA A 224 10.58 6.72 -12.46
N LEU A 225 9.76 7.75 -12.40
CA LEU A 225 8.38 7.68 -11.93
C LEU A 225 7.54 6.69 -12.73
N GLU A 226 7.63 6.75 -14.06
CA GLU A 226 6.86 5.85 -14.94
C GLU A 226 7.28 4.40 -14.77
N VAL A 227 8.58 4.11 -14.80
CA VAL A 227 9.14 2.77 -14.58
C VAL A 227 8.73 2.24 -13.20
N ALA A 228 8.93 3.05 -12.16
CA ALA A 228 8.63 2.65 -10.78
C ALA A 228 7.14 2.35 -10.58
N THR A 229 6.27 3.17 -11.12
CA THR A 229 4.82 3.00 -11.01
C THR A 229 4.36 1.74 -11.74
N THR A 230 4.83 1.51 -12.98
CA THR A 230 4.46 0.34 -13.78
C THR A 230 4.85 -0.96 -13.08
N ILE A 231 6.10 -1.06 -12.62
CA ILE A 231 6.60 -2.26 -11.92
C ILE A 231 5.85 -2.45 -10.60
N LYS A 232 5.59 -1.36 -9.87
CA LYS A 232 4.85 -1.44 -8.60
C LYS A 232 3.42 -1.94 -8.78
N LEU A 233 2.72 -1.49 -9.83
CA LEU A 233 1.37 -1.94 -10.14
C LEU A 233 1.36 -3.44 -10.52
N THR A 234 2.29 -3.89 -11.33
CA THR A 234 2.47 -5.32 -11.67
C THR A 234 2.68 -6.15 -10.41
N ARG A 235 3.56 -5.68 -9.51
CA ARG A 235 3.82 -6.37 -8.24
C ARG A 235 2.59 -6.43 -7.33
N ALA A 236 1.72 -5.41 -7.37
CA ALA A 236 0.49 -5.40 -6.60
C ALA A 236 -0.50 -6.52 -6.99
N LEU A 237 -0.44 -7.07 -8.20
CA LEU A 237 -1.24 -8.24 -8.60
C LEU A 237 -0.94 -9.48 -7.74
N TRP A 238 0.25 -9.58 -7.18
CA TRP A 238 0.64 -10.68 -6.29
C TRP A 238 -0.13 -10.70 -4.97
N ILE A 239 -0.87 -9.62 -4.65
CA ILE A 239 -1.84 -9.62 -3.53
C ILE A 239 -2.83 -10.76 -3.70
N VAL A 240 -3.31 -10.99 -4.92
CA VAL A 240 -4.30 -12.05 -5.22
C VAL A 240 -3.71 -13.42 -4.90
N VAL A 241 -2.49 -13.69 -5.41
CA VAL A 241 -1.79 -14.96 -5.17
C VAL A 241 -1.54 -15.14 -3.68
N LEU A 242 -1.02 -14.11 -3.00
CA LEU A 242 -0.77 -14.17 -1.56
C LEU A 242 -2.06 -14.42 -0.77
N ALA A 243 -3.14 -13.74 -1.14
CA ALA A 243 -4.44 -13.90 -0.48
C ALA A 243 -5.01 -15.32 -0.63
N LEU A 244 -4.83 -15.94 -1.78
CA LEU A 244 -5.26 -17.33 -2.03
C LEU A 244 -4.38 -18.36 -1.30
N VAL A 245 -3.10 -18.10 -1.16
CA VAL A 245 -2.13 -19.02 -0.54
C VAL A 245 -2.12 -18.88 1.00
N THR A 246 -2.38 -17.69 1.53
CA THR A 246 -2.37 -17.41 2.97
C THR A 246 -3.21 -18.38 3.83
N PRO A 247 -4.44 -18.77 3.46
CA PRO A 247 -5.25 -19.69 4.26
C PRO A 247 -4.58 -21.06 4.49
N PHE A 248 -3.74 -21.52 3.56
CA PHE A 248 -3.03 -22.80 3.72
C PHE A 248 -2.01 -22.74 4.86
N PHE A 249 -1.28 -21.63 4.98
CA PHE A 249 -0.30 -21.43 6.05
C PHE A 249 -0.95 -21.28 7.43
N PHE A 250 -2.14 -20.67 7.48
CA PHE A 250 -2.86 -20.38 8.72
C PHE A 250 -4.00 -21.36 9.02
N ARG A 251 -4.09 -22.48 8.29
CA ARG A 251 -5.19 -23.46 8.40
C ARG A 251 -5.42 -23.94 9.85
N LYS A 252 -4.35 -24.25 10.58
CA LYS A 252 -4.45 -24.70 11.99
C LYS A 252 -5.03 -23.63 12.91
N GLN A 253 -4.61 -22.37 12.74
CA GLN A 253 -5.12 -21.26 13.56
C GLN A 253 -6.58 -20.94 13.22
N LEU A 254 -6.96 -21.01 11.94
CA LEU A 254 -8.31 -20.78 11.48
C LEU A 254 -9.27 -21.88 11.95
N ALA A 255 -8.85 -23.14 11.91
CA ALA A 255 -9.62 -24.28 12.38
C ALA A 255 -9.82 -24.24 13.91
N ALA A 256 -8.80 -23.86 14.68
CA ALA A 256 -8.89 -23.75 16.14
C ALA A 256 -9.86 -22.64 16.60
N ALA A 257 -10.03 -21.59 15.80
CA ALA A 257 -10.91 -20.47 16.13
C ALA A 257 -12.40 -20.75 15.90
N ASP A 258 -12.75 -21.66 14.98
CA ASP A 258 -14.15 -21.94 14.57
C ASP A 258 -14.68 -23.29 15.08
N GLY A 259 -13.83 -24.16 15.63
CA GLY A 259 -14.23 -25.51 16.02
C GLY A 259 -14.67 -26.42 14.87
N THR A 260 -14.65 -25.94 13.63
CA THR A 260 -15.06 -26.66 12.41
C THR A 260 -13.99 -26.52 11.34
N THR A 261 -13.69 -27.61 10.65
CA THR A 261 -12.84 -27.60 9.45
C THR A 261 -13.61 -27.03 8.26
N LYS A 262 -13.72 -25.71 8.18
CA LYS A 262 -14.30 -25.08 6.99
C LYS A 262 -13.41 -25.32 5.78
N PRO A 263 -13.98 -25.53 4.58
CA PRO A 263 -13.20 -25.67 3.37
C PRO A 263 -12.38 -24.39 3.12
N TRP A 264 -11.16 -24.53 2.59
CA TRP A 264 -10.19 -23.43 2.43
C TRP A 264 -10.75 -22.22 1.68
N TYR A 265 -11.63 -22.43 0.69
CA TYR A 265 -12.25 -21.35 -0.08
C TYR A 265 -13.20 -20.47 0.75
N SER A 266 -13.78 -20.99 1.82
CA SER A 266 -14.61 -20.19 2.74
C SER A 266 -13.81 -19.22 3.59
N CYS A 267 -12.48 -19.39 3.63
CA CYS A 267 -11.56 -18.47 4.31
C CYS A 267 -11.19 -17.25 3.44
N VAL A 268 -11.51 -17.28 2.13
CA VAL A 268 -11.24 -16.16 1.23
C VAL A 268 -12.27 -15.05 1.48
N PRO A 269 -11.87 -13.87 1.93
CA PRO A 269 -12.80 -12.78 2.16
C PRO A 269 -13.45 -12.31 0.86
N ARG A 270 -14.74 -12.00 0.92
CA ARG A 270 -15.53 -11.58 -0.25
C ARG A 270 -14.93 -10.38 -0.99
N PHE A 271 -14.27 -9.45 -0.29
CA PHE A 271 -13.68 -8.28 -0.93
C PHE A 271 -12.56 -8.64 -1.92
N ILE A 272 -11.86 -9.77 -1.73
CA ILE A 272 -10.83 -10.24 -2.66
C ILE A 272 -11.47 -10.72 -3.96
N ILE A 273 -12.61 -11.41 -3.87
CA ILE A 273 -13.37 -11.82 -5.07
C ILE A 273 -13.78 -10.57 -5.85
N TRP A 274 -14.32 -9.56 -5.18
CA TRP A 274 -14.68 -8.29 -5.81
C TRP A 274 -13.48 -7.53 -6.37
N PHE A 275 -12.32 -7.62 -5.72
CA PHE A 275 -11.08 -7.05 -6.25
C PHE A 275 -10.67 -7.71 -7.57
N ILE A 276 -10.74 -9.06 -7.66
CA ILE A 276 -10.45 -9.78 -8.89
C ILE A 276 -11.46 -9.39 -9.99
N VAL A 277 -12.74 -9.34 -9.65
CA VAL A 277 -13.79 -8.90 -10.58
C VAL A 277 -13.52 -7.48 -11.08
N ALA A 278 -13.11 -6.56 -10.19
CA ALA A 278 -12.79 -5.18 -10.55
C ALA A 278 -11.60 -5.10 -11.52
N ILE A 279 -10.53 -5.88 -11.31
CA ILE A 279 -9.39 -5.94 -12.23
C ILE A 279 -9.81 -6.45 -13.60
N LEU A 280 -10.54 -7.59 -13.65
CA LEU A 280 -11.02 -8.18 -14.90
C LEU A 280 -11.96 -7.23 -15.63
N PHE A 281 -12.89 -6.62 -14.92
CA PHE A 281 -13.83 -5.64 -15.49
C PHE A 281 -13.09 -4.42 -16.05
N ASN A 282 -12.11 -3.89 -15.31
CA ASN A 282 -11.29 -2.79 -15.80
C ASN A 282 -10.50 -3.18 -17.05
N THR A 283 -9.88 -4.35 -17.05
CA THR A 283 -9.04 -4.83 -18.16
C THR A 283 -9.84 -5.11 -19.40
N TYR A 284 -10.90 -5.92 -19.28
CA TYR A 284 -11.62 -6.45 -20.45
C TYR A 284 -12.84 -5.63 -20.87
N VAL A 285 -13.36 -4.78 -20.01
CA VAL A 285 -14.51 -3.93 -20.32
C VAL A 285 -14.11 -2.47 -20.47
N LEU A 286 -13.55 -1.85 -19.43
CA LEU A 286 -13.27 -0.41 -19.45
C LEU A 286 -12.08 -0.06 -20.36
N SER A 287 -10.99 -0.82 -20.30
CA SER A 287 -9.81 -0.58 -21.15
C SER A 287 -10.03 -0.93 -22.61
N ASN A 288 -10.98 -1.84 -22.91
CA ASN A 288 -11.32 -2.24 -24.27
C ASN A 288 -12.58 -1.53 -24.81
N ALA A 289 -13.09 -0.55 -24.09
CA ALA A 289 -14.25 0.24 -24.53
C ALA A 289 -14.00 0.99 -25.86
N ALA A 290 -12.75 1.18 -26.26
CA ALA A 290 -12.36 1.68 -27.58
C ALA A 290 -12.91 0.83 -28.77
N LEU A 291 -13.18 -0.46 -28.54
CA LEU A 291 -13.82 -1.32 -29.54
C LEU A 291 -15.30 -0.92 -29.82
N ILE A 292 -15.91 -0.16 -28.91
CA ILE A 292 -17.30 0.30 -29.01
C ILE A 292 -17.31 1.74 -29.58
N GLY A 293 -16.23 2.51 -29.42
CA GLY A 293 -16.06 3.87 -29.92
C GLY A 293 -15.22 4.74 -29.00
N ASP A 294 -14.69 5.83 -29.55
CA ASP A 294 -13.78 6.72 -28.82
C ASP A 294 -14.40 7.35 -27.56
N ALA A 295 -15.68 7.73 -27.62
CA ALA A 295 -16.41 8.25 -26.48
C ALA A 295 -16.54 7.21 -25.34
N ALA A 296 -16.73 5.93 -25.68
CA ALA A 296 -16.80 4.87 -24.69
C ALA A 296 -15.42 4.61 -24.03
N ALA A 297 -14.34 4.74 -24.80
CA ALA A 297 -12.97 4.63 -24.28
C ALA A 297 -12.65 5.75 -23.29
N GLU A 298 -13.06 6.97 -23.59
CA GLU A 298 -12.87 8.12 -22.72
C GLU A 298 -13.65 7.96 -21.41
N ILE A 299 -14.94 7.58 -21.47
CA ILE A 299 -15.75 7.30 -20.29
C ILE A 299 -15.15 6.15 -19.47
N GLY A 300 -14.65 5.10 -20.12
CA GLY A 300 -13.99 3.97 -19.45
C GLY A 300 -12.77 4.38 -18.65
N THR A 301 -11.87 5.15 -19.26
CA THR A 301 -10.65 5.66 -18.61
C THR A 301 -10.96 6.64 -17.49
N GLN A 302 -11.87 7.58 -17.70
CA GLN A 302 -12.28 8.54 -16.68
C GLN A 302 -12.93 7.84 -15.48
N SER A 303 -13.84 6.90 -15.71
CA SER A 303 -14.51 6.14 -14.65
C SER A 303 -13.51 5.32 -13.83
N SER A 304 -12.61 4.61 -14.51
CA SER A 304 -11.52 3.85 -13.89
C SER A 304 -10.61 4.73 -13.02
N GLY A 305 -10.19 5.88 -13.56
CA GLY A 305 -9.39 6.86 -12.84
C GLY A 305 -10.10 7.41 -11.60
N ALA A 306 -11.37 7.78 -11.73
CA ALA A 306 -12.19 8.29 -10.63
C ALA A 306 -12.33 7.26 -9.49
N VAL A 307 -12.65 5.99 -9.82
CA VAL A 307 -12.74 4.92 -8.81
C VAL A 307 -11.40 4.68 -8.13
N ASN A 308 -10.30 4.66 -8.89
CA ASN A 308 -8.96 4.49 -8.33
C ASN A 308 -8.57 5.66 -7.40
N LYS A 309 -8.88 6.89 -7.78
CA LYS A 309 -8.67 8.07 -6.92
C LYS A 309 -9.47 7.99 -5.63
N LEU A 310 -10.75 7.65 -5.73
CA LEU A 310 -11.61 7.46 -4.55
C LEU A 310 -11.03 6.38 -3.62
N ALA A 311 -10.57 5.26 -4.19
CA ALA A 311 -9.92 4.20 -3.43
C ALA A 311 -8.68 4.69 -2.68
N LYS A 312 -7.80 5.47 -3.32
CA LYS A 312 -6.61 6.07 -2.68
C LYS A 312 -6.99 7.02 -1.55
N ASN A 313 -8.02 7.84 -1.75
CA ASN A 313 -8.53 8.75 -0.72
C ASN A 313 -9.12 7.99 0.48
N LEU A 314 -9.86 6.90 0.24
CA LEU A 314 -10.37 6.03 1.30
C LEU A 314 -9.23 5.34 2.07
N ILE A 315 -8.14 4.91 1.40
CA ILE A 315 -6.94 4.42 2.07
C ILE A 315 -6.38 5.50 2.98
N THR A 316 -6.19 6.70 2.47
CA THR A 316 -5.64 7.82 3.22
C THR A 316 -6.48 8.11 4.48
N LEU A 317 -7.80 8.16 4.36
CA LEU A 317 -8.68 8.36 5.52
C LEU A 317 -8.64 7.17 6.49
N SER A 318 -8.57 5.93 5.98
CA SER A 318 -8.46 4.74 6.83
C SER A 318 -7.18 4.74 7.64
N LEU A 319 -6.09 5.29 7.10
CA LEU A 319 -4.81 5.41 7.80
C LEU A 319 -4.86 6.37 8.97
N PHE A 320 -5.65 7.45 8.86
CA PHE A 320 -5.94 8.29 10.02
C PHE A 320 -6.60 7.48 11.15
N PHE A 321 -7.62 6.68 10.86
CA PHE A 321 -8.29 5.84 11.87
C PHE A 321 -7.34 4.80 12.48
N ILE A 322 -6.42 4.24 11.68
CA ILE A 322 -5.39 3.33 12.17
C ILE A 322 -4.43 4.09 13.07
N GLY A 323 -3.90 5.23 12.64
CA GLY A 323 -3.04 6.10 13.45
C GLY A 323 -3.68 6.48 14.77
N ALA A 324 -4.97 6.90 14.73
CA ALA A 324 -5.75 7.25 15.91
C ALA A 324 -6.00 6.07 16.88
N SER A 325 -5.76 4.85 16.44
CA SER A 325 -5.79 3.64 17.27
C SER A 325 -4.43 3.29 17.90
N LEU A 326 -3.33 3.89 17.44
CA LEU A 326 -1.96 3.66 17.88
C LEU A 326 -1.63 4.48 19.13
N THR A 327 -2.10 4.03 20.29
CA THR A 327 -1.80 4.70 21.57
C THR A 327 -0.43 4.33 22.12
N ARG A 328 0.04 5.08 23.13
CA ARG A 328 1.28 4.75 23.87
C ARG A 328 1.27 3.32 24.43
N GLU A 329 0.10 2.85 24.87
CA GLU A 329 -0.08 1.47 25.33
C GLU A 329 0.13 0.47 24.20
N THR A 330 -0.47 0.73 23.05
CA THR A 330 -0.30 -0.10 21.84
C THR A 330 1.16 -0.13 21.41
N LEU A 331 1.85 1.03 21.39
CA LEU A 331 3.28 1.11 21.03
C LEU A 331 4.19 0.38 22.01
N ARG A 332 3.90 0.44 23.30
CA ARG A 332 4.64 -0.35 24.29
C ARG A 332 4.44 -1.85 24.09
N CYS A 333 3.23 -2.25 23.62
CA CYS A 333 2.96 -3.63 23.22
C CYS A 333 3.63 -4.01 21.89
N VAL A 334 3.90 -3.03 20.97
CA VAL A 334 4.57 -3.27 19.68
C VAL A 334 5.97 -3.81 19.85
N GLY A 335 6.65 -3.35 20.87
CA GLY A 335 8.03 -3.73 21.14
C GLY A 335 8.99 -3.39 19.98
N LEU A 336 10.26 -3.33 20.28
CA LEU A 336 11.32 -3.04 19.31
C LEU A 336 11.43 -4.14 18.22
N LYS A 337 11.08 -5.38 18.56
CA LYS A 337 11.28 -6.55 17.69
C LYS A 337 10.58 -6.48 16.32
N PRO A 338 9.27 -6.10 16.21
CA PRO A 338 8.62 -5.94 14.90
C PRO A 338 9.27 -4.85 14.03
N LEU A 339 9.68 -3.74 14.65
CA LEU A 339 10.39 -2.67 13.94
C LEU A 339 11.74 -3.17 13.40
N VAL A 340 12.52 -3.87 14.22
CA VAL A 340 13.79 -4.47 13.80
C VAL A 340 13.57 -5.49 12.68
N GLN A 341 12.53 -6.32 12.77
CA GLN A 341 12.17 -7.23 11.67
C GLN A 341 11.90 -6.47 10.37
N GLY A 342 11.11 -5.40 10.42
CA GLY A 342 10.81 -4.56 9.25
C GLY A 342 12.06 -3.94 8.65
N VAL A 343 12.94 -3.38 9.49
CA VAL A 343 14.23 -2.79 9.07
C VAL A 343 15.14 -3.84 8.43
N MET A 344 15.28 -5.02 9.04
CA MET A 344 16.10 -6.10 8.49
C MET A 344 15.59 -6.55 7.12
N LEU A 345 14.28 -6.74 6.98
CA LEU A 345 13.66 -7.07 5.70
C LEU A 345 13.88 -5.97 4.67
N TRP A 346 13.66 -4.72 5.05
CA TRP A 346 13.80 -3.57 4.17
C TRP A 346 15.24 -3.44 3.65
N ILE A 347 16.23 -3.53 4.53
CA ILE A 347 17.64 -3.52 4.15
C ILE A 347 17.95 -4.72 3.22
N SER A 348 17.49 -5.92 3.58
CA SER A 348 17.75 -7.12 2.79
C SER A 348 17.18 -7.00 1.37
N ILE A 349 15.90 -6.59 1.22
CA ILE A 349 15.30 -6.47 -0.11
C ILE A 349 15.92 -5.31 -0.90
N SER A 350 16.29 -4.22 -0.24
CA SER A 350 16.96 -3.09 -0.88
C SER A 350 18.32 -3.48 -1.43
N LEU A 351 19.12 -4.21 -0.66
CA LEU A 351 20.45 -4.65 -1.08
C LEU A 351 20.38 -5.74 -2.16
N ILE A 352 19.49 -6.73 -2.01
CA ILE A 352 19.32 -7.80 -3.00
C ILE A 352 18.84 -7.22 -4.34
N SER A 353 17.86 -6.32 -4.31
CA SER A 353 17.36 -5.69 -5.54
C SER A 353 18.40 -4.75 -6.17
N LEU A 354 19.18 -4.06 -5.36
CA LEU A 354 20.28 -3.23 -5.84
C LEU A 354 21.34 -4.07 -6.55
N ALA A 355 21.78 -5.16 -5.91
CA ALA A 355 22.76 -6.09 -6.50
C ALA A 355 22.24 -6.68 -7.81
N TYR A 356 20.98 -7.07 -7.88
CA TYR A 356 20.36 -7.59 -9.09
C TYR A 356 20.34 -6.55 -10.22
N ILE A 357 19.97 -5.30 -9.94
CA ILE A 357 19.87 -4.22 -10.93
C ILE A 357 21.24 -3.80 -11.49
N PHE A 358 22.30 -3.87 -10.69
CA PHE A 358 23.65 -3.59 -11.18
C PHE A 358 24.30 -4.77 -11.88
N TRP A 359 23.75 -5.98 -11.75
CA TRP A 359 24.25 -7.18 -12.42
C TRP A 359 23.63 -7.39 -13.81
N ILE A 360 22.44 -6.83 -14.06
CA ILE A 360 21.78 -6.83 -15.37
C ILE A 360 22.19 -5.62 -16.18
#